data_3432287a85b49d2ae853391f236ce66d
#
_entry.id   3432287a85b49d2ae853391f236ce66d
#
_cell.length_a   1.000
_cell.length_b   1.000
_cell.length_c   1.000
_cell.angle_alpha   90.00
_cell.angle_beta   90.00
_cell.angle_gamma   90.00
#
_symmetry.space_group_name_H-M   'P 1'
#
loop_
_entity.id
_entity.type
_entity.pdbx_description
1 polymer ?
#
loop_
_entity_poly.entity_id
_entity_poly.type
_entity_poly.pdbx_seq_one_letter_code
_entity_poly.pdbx_strand_id
1 'polypeptide(L)'
;MKKRISLLLVAVMLLGLAACGAAKPAETQAPAPTAAPTEAPTETPTEAALVVDTCILKEADDKMLNTYTLLAVNPDAPFTDADGNPVSDVAVNTAGADALIHWLLTREALDMAGDYGVAEYGEHLFYVKDDAPVYTGDIAPATEETKVIRLSTTTSVNDSGLLGYLLPVFESTYGYTVEVQSAGTGKAINAAKFGNADLILVHSKSQEEAFVEEGFARVVDGFEAERISFLYNYFVLCGPS
;
A
#
# COMPACT_ATOMS: atom_id res chain seq x y z
N MET A 1 -47.13 -34.02 18.26
CA MET A 1 -46.52 -35.14 19.05
C MET A 1 -45.07 -34.78 19.31
N LYS A 2 -44.79 -34.42 20.54
CA LYS A 2 -43.86 -34.98 21.53
C LYS A 2 -42.40 -35.00 21.01
N LYS A 3 -41.54 -34.03 21.53
CA LYS A 3 -40.56 -34.19 22.64
C LYS A 3 -39.34 -35.02 22.22
N ARG A 4 -38.07 -34.56 22.43
CA ARG A 4 -37.31 -34.32 23.67
C ARG A 4 -35.97 -33.64 23.31
N ILE A 5 -35.61 -32.59 23.88
CA ILE A 5 -34.64 -32.12 24.87
C ILE A 5 -33.71 -33.27 25.37
N SER A 6 -32.39 -33.04 25.23
CA SER A 6 -31.41 -33.55 26.17
C SER A 6 -30.23 -32.60 26.29
N LEU A 7 -30.16 -32.04 27.46
CA LEU A 7 -29.16 -31.23 28.14
C LEU A 7 -28.26 -32.20 28.93
N LEU A 8 -26.96 -32.04 28.95
CA LEU A 8 -26.01 -32.48 29.99
C LEU A 8 -24.74 -31.67 29.80
N LEU A 9 -24.45 -30.66 30.56
CA LEU A 9 -24.05 -30.53 31.96
C LEU A 9 -22.69 -31.20 32.31
N VAL A 10 -21.65 -30.34 32.45
CA VAL A 10 -20.72 -30.15 33.59
C VAL A 10 -19.91 -31.36 34.10
N ALA A 11 -18.61 -31.18 34.18
CA ALA A 11 -17.86 -31.45 35.41
C ALA A 11 -16.48 -30.76 35.41
N VAL A 12 -16.35 -29.82 36.30
CA VAL A 12 -15.11 -29.29 36.90
C VAL A 12 -14.51 -30.39 37.79
N MET A 13 -13.22 -30.59 37.76
CA MET A 13 -12.47 -31.12 38.91
C MET A 13 -11.15 -30.45 39.08
N LEU A 14 -11.09 -29.60 40.08
CA LEU A 14 -9.95 -29.22 40.90
C LEU A 14 -9.64 -30.34 41.88
N LEU A 15 -8.34 -30.54 42.17
CA LEU A 15 -7.76 -31.05 43.45
C LEU A 15 -6.27 -31.27 43.09
N GLY A 16 -5.25 -30.76 43.74
CA GLY A 16 -5.08 -30.30 45.08
C GLY A 16 -3.96 -31.07 45.75
N LEU A 17 -2.89 -30.35 46.23
CA LEU A 17 -2.06 -30.63 47.40
C LEU A 17 -1.21 -31.93 47.40
N ALA A 18 0.03 -31.98 47.85
CA ALA A 18 0.79 -31.45 48.99
C ALA A 18 2.26 -31.83 48.82
N ALA A 19 3.23 -30.99 49.09
CA ALA A 19 3.97 -30.76 50.33
C ALA A 19 4.71 -31.97 50.93
N CYS A 20 6.05 -31.82 51.01
CA CYS A 20 7.00 -32.26 52.05
C CYS A 20 8.38 -31.98 51.47
N GLY A 21 9.30 -31.13 51.92
CA GLY A 21 9.70 -30.93 53.28
C GLY A 21 10.99 -31.70 53.57
N ALA A 22 12.17 -31.11 53.35
CA ALA A 22 13.38 -31.54 54.04
C ALA A 22 14.40 -30.37 54.09
N ALA A 23 15.04 -30.32 55.22
CA ALA A 23 15.78 -29.22 55.83
C ALA A 23 17.17 -28.95 55.20
N LYS A 24 17.58 -27.71 55.42
CA LYS A 24 18.87 -27.07 55.27
C LYS A 24 20.02 -27.80 55.95
N PRO A 25 21.25 -27.64 55.46
CA PRO A 25 22.32 -27.14 56.32
C PRO A 25 22.89 -25.81 55.81
N ALA A 26 23.28 -24.99 56.80
CA ALA A 26 23.96 -23.73 56.64
C ALA A 26 25.40 -23.93 56.24
N GLU A 27 25.90 -23.14 55.28
CA GLU A 27 27.33 -22.94 55.08
C GLU A 27 27.66 -21.47 54.79
N THR A 28 28.38 -20.93 55.67
CA THR A 28 29.50 -19.99 55.64
C THR A 28 29.51 -18.93 54.52
N GLN A 29 29.25 -17.71 54.93
CA GLN A 29 29.54 -16.48 54.20
C GLN A 29 31.04 -16.35 53.94
N ALA A 30 31.41 -16.29 52.67
CA ALA A 30 32.68 -15.73 52.23
C ALA A 30 32.52 -14.21 52.05
N PRO A 31 33.58 -13.43 52.32
CA PRO A 31 33.49 -11.96 52.27
C PRO A 31 33.31 -11.45 50.86
N ALA A 32 32.46 -10.43 50.70
CA ALA A 32 32.18 -9.75 49.46
C ALA A 32 33.47 -9.17 48.83
N PRO A 33 33.63 -9.30 47.52
CA PRO A 33 34.69 -8.60 46.80
C PRO A 33 34.36 -7.09 46.79
N THR A 34 35.32 -6.29 47.16
CA THR A 34 35.36 -4.84 47.08
C THR A 34 35.02 -4.39 45.66
N ALA A 35 34.02 -3.54 45.55
CA ALA A 35 33.64 -2.92 44.30
C ALA A 35 34.83 -2.15 43.70
N ALA A 36 35.21 -2.51 42.48
CA ALA A 36 36.09 -1.70 41.66
C ALA A 36 35.38 -0.40 41.27
N PRO A 37 36.12 0.71 41.09
CA PRO A 37 35.48 1.96 40.64
C PRO A 37 34.81 1.75 39.32
N THR A 38 33.52 2.05 39.27
CA THR A 38 32.75 2.13 38.00
C THR A 38 33.34 3.29 37.20
N GLU A 39 34.05 2.96 36.12
CA GLU A 39 34.38 3.96 35.10
C GLU A 39 33.07 4.52 34.57
N ALA A 40 32.96 5.85 34.56
CA ALA A 40 31.85 6.55 33.90
C ALA A 40 31.79 6.13 32.42
N PRO A 41 30.59 5.97 31.84
CA PRO A 41 30.50 5.67 30.43
C PRO A 41 31.17 6.79 29.63
N THR A 42 32.23 6.46 28.94
CA THR A 42 32.84 7.33 27.93
C THR A 42 31.77 7.58 26.87
N GLU A 43 31.23 8.79 26.85
CA GLU A 43 30.37 9.24 25.80
C GLU A 43 31.13 9.10 24.49
N THR A 44 30.71 8.16 23.65
CA THR A 44 31.16 8.09 22.26
C THR A 44 30.81 9.43 21.61
N PRO A 45 31.75 10.14 20.98
CA PRO A 45 31.43 11.38 20.31
C PRO A 45 30.30 11.10 19.31
N THR A 46 29.15 11.71 19.51
CA THR A 46 28.09 11.72 18.51
C THR A 46 28.68 12.41 17.29
N GLU A 47 28.96 11.63 16.26
CA GLU A 47 29.36 12.16 14.96
C GLU A 47 28.28 13.18 14.57
N ALA A 48 28.65 14.46 14.56
CA ALA A 48 27.76 15.53 14.16
C ALA A 48 27.30 15.18 12.73
N ALA A 49 26.01 14.93 12.56
CA ALA A 49 25.45 14.69 11.24
C ALA A 49 25.89 15.85 10.35
N LEU A 50 26.68 15.54 9.32
CA LEU A 50 27.06 16.50 8.30
C LEU A 50 25.77 17.01 7.66
N VAL A 51 25.36 18.21 8.00
CA VAL A 51 24.29 18.92 7.28
C VAL A 51 24.89 19.28 5.94
N VAL A 52 24.67 18.41 4.95
CA VAL A 52 25.03 18.72 3.56
C VAL A 52 23.96 19.64 3.02
N ASP A 53 24.33 20.87 2.77
CA ASP A 53 23.46 21.80 2.07
C ASP A 53 23.30 21.27 0.62
N THR A 54 22.07 21.04 0.19
CA THR A 54 21.77 20.47 -1.12
C THR A 54 21.03 21.47 -1.97
N CYS A 55 21.37 21.50 -3.26
CA CYS A 55 20.65 22.28 -4.25
C CYS A 55 20.13 21.40 -5.38
N ILE A 56 19.11 21.88 -6.08
CA ILE A 56 18.62 21.26 -7.30
C ILE A 56 19.62 21.57 -8.41
N LEU A 57 20.22 20.53 -8.97
CA LEU A 57 21.17 20.65 -10.10
C LEU A 57 20.45 20.63 -11.44
N LYS A 58 19.33 19.90 -11.52
CA LYS A 58 18.53 19.79 -12.73
C LYS A 58 17.10 19.42 -12.38
N GLU A 59 16.17 20.07 -13.06
CA GLU A 59 14.72 19.84 -12.97
C GLU A 59 14.06 20.05 -14.33
N ALA A 60 12.79 19.66 -14.47
CA ALA A 60 11.94 19.89 -15.64
C ALA A 60 12.57 19.45 -16.99
N ASP A 61 13.34 18.37 -16.98
CA ASP A 61 13.90 17.78 -18.19
C ASP A 61 12.98 16.65 -18.68
N ASP A 62 12.69 16.61 -19.99
CA ASP A 62 11.83 15.59 -20.59
C ASP A 62 12.30 14.15 -20.31
N LYS A 63 13.60 13.95 -20.12
CA LYS A 63 14.17 12.63 -19.75
C LYS A 63 13.90 12.25 -18.29
N MET A 64 13.47 13.23 -17.48
CA MET A 64 13.11 13.06 -16.07
C MET A 64 11.58 13.01 -15.88
N LEU A 65 10.82 13.02 -16.97
CA LEU A 65 9.36 12.88 -16.92
C LEU A 65 8.97 11.56 -16.30
N ASN A 66 8.12 11.62 -15.30
CA ASN A 66 7.59 10.51 -14.58
C ASN A 66 6.06 10.49 -14.74
N THR A 67 5.53 9.49 -15.43
CA THR A 67 4.11 9.39 -15.79
C THR A 67 3.43 8.33 -14.96
N TYR A 68 2.31 8.67 -14.36
CA TYR A 68 1.49 7.76 -13.53
C TYR A 68 0.38 7.15 -14.36
N THR A 69 0.23 5.83 -14.23
CA THR A 69 -0.66 5.02 -15.06
C THR A 69 -1.54 4.13 -14.19
N LEU A 70 -2.83 4.11 -14.50
CA LEU A 70 -3.83 3.18 -13.97
C LEU A 70 -3.94 1.98 -14.89
N LEU A 71 -3.98 0.77 -14.32
CA LEU A 71 -4.27 -0.48 -15.02
C LEU A 71 -5.23 -1.32 -14.17
N ALA A 72 -6.36 -1.71 -14.76
CA ALA A 72 -7.29 -2.64 -14.14
C ALA A 72 -6.79 -4.08 -14.33
N VAL A 73 -6.87 -4.90 -13.29
CA VAL A 73 -6.46 -6.31 -13.37
C VAL A 73 -7.50 -7.11 -14.14
N ASN A 74 -7.03 -7.94 -15.05
CA ASN A 74 -7.87 -8.88 -15.81
C ASN A 74 -8.25 -10.07 -14.89
N PRO A 75 -9.54 -10.35 -14.66
CA PRO A 75 -9.98 -11.49 -13.84
C PRO A 75 -9.58 -12.86 -14.45
N ASP A 76 -9.35 -12.92 -15.76
CA ASP A 76 -8.96 -14.13 -16.46
C ASP A 76 -7.43 -14.21 -16.68
N ALA A 77 -6.65 -13.39 -15.99
CA ALA A 77 -5.20 -13.36 -16.12
C ALA A 77 -4.55 -14.68 -15.68
N PRO A 78 -3.36 -15.00 -16.17
CA PRO A 78 -2.62 -16.20 -15.79
C PRO A 78 -1.95 -16.03 -14.43
N PHE A 79 -2.73 -15.93 -13.35
CA PHE A 79 -2.23 -15.74 -12.00
C PHE A 79 -1.31 -16.87 -11.54
N THR A 80 -0.31 -16.51 -10.75
CA THR A 80 0.61 -17.46 -10.14
C THR A 80 0.79 -17.19 -8.65
N ASP A 81 1.28 -18.18 -7.92
CA ASP A 81 1.83 -17.97 -6.59
C ASP A 81 3.27 -17.42 -6.64
N ALA A 82 3.89 -17.22 -5.48
CA ALA A 82 5.26 -16.72 -5.37
C ALA A 82 6.33 -17.68 -5.94
N ASP A 83 5.98 -18.95 -6.08
CA ASP A 83 6.84 -19.99 -6.64
C ASP A 83 6.62 -20.17 -8.16
N GLY A 84 5.68 -19.41 -8.74
CA GLY A 84 5.35 -19.44 -10.17
C GLY A 84 4.36 -20.54 -10.56
N ASN A 85 3.70 -21.20 -9.60
CA ASN A 85 2.67 -22.17 -9.91
C ASN A 85 1.36 -21.46 -10.26
N PRO A 86 0.59 -21.95 -11.26
CA PRO A 86 -0.70 -21.38 -11.62
C PRO A 86 -1.67 -21.41 -10.43
N VAL A 87 -2.39 -20.30 -10.25
CA VAL A 87 -3.46 -20.17 -9.25
C VAL A 87 -4.79 -19.98 -9.98
N SER A 88 -5.78 -20.78 -9.63
CA SER A 88 -7.15 -20.66 -10.12
C SER A 88 -8.03 -19.92 -9.10
N ASP A 89 -9.19 -19.48 -9.56
CA ASP A 89 -10.26 -18.91 -8.72
C ASP A 89 -9.84 -17.61 -7.97
N VAL A 90 -8.95 -16.81 -8.59
CA VAL A 90 -8.61 -15.49 -8.05
C VAL A 90 -9.81 -14.56 -8.21
N ALA A 91 -10.31 -14.06 -7.10
CA ALA A 91 -11.37 -13.06 -7.10
C ALA A 91 -10.79 -11.67 -7.38
N VAL A 92 -11.16 -11.05 -8.50
CA VAL A 92 -10.84 -9.66 -8.83
C VAL A 92 -12.13 -8.84 -8.75
N ASN A 93 -12.13 -7.78 -7.94
CA ASN A 93 -13.25 -6.84 -7.85
C ASN A 93 -13.24 -5.88 -9.04
N THR A 94 -13.68 -6.37 -10.21
CA THR A 94 -13.68 -5.58 -11.45
C THR A 94 -14.58 -4.36 -11.36
N ALA A 95 -15.75 -4.47 -10.77
CA ALA A 95 -16.70 -3.36 -10.63
C ALA A 95 -16.14 -2.25 -9.71
N GLY A 96 -15.51 -2.62 -8.59
CA GLY A 96 -14.86 -1.66 -7.71
C GLY A 96 -13.65 -0.99 -8.37
N ALA A 97 -12.82 -1.76 -9.08
CA ALA A 97 -11.69 -1.22 -9.83
C ALA A 97 -12.13 -0.21 -10.89
N ASP A 98 -13.19 -0.53 -11.66
CA ASP A 98 -13.75 0.38 -12.67
C ASP A 98 -14.30 1.66 -12.01
N ALA A 99 -15.04 1.54 -10.92
CA ALA A 99 -15.57 2.69 -10.20
C ALA A 99 -14.46 3.65 -9.72
N LEU A 100 -13.35 3.10 -9.18
CA LEU A 100 -12.23 3.92 -8.73
C LEU A 100 -11.49 4.56 -9.91
N ILE A 101 -11.25 3.83 -11.00
CA ILE A 101 -10.59 4.35 -12.21
C ILE A 101 -11.48 5.44 -12.85
N HIS A 102 -12.78 5.21 -12.98
CA HIS A 102 -13.72 6.19 -13.49
C HIS A 102 -13.69 7.48 -12.66
N TRP A 103 -13.71 7.35 -11.31
CA TRP A 103 -13.69 8.52 -10.44
C TRP A 103 -12.38 9.29 -10.53
N LEU A 104 -11.23 8.61 -10.51
CA LEU A 104 -9.92 9.25 -10.64
C LEU A 104 -9.77 10.03 -11.97
N LEU A 105 -10.55 9.67 -12.98
CA LEU A 105 -10.58 10.31 -14.29
C LEU A 105 -11.76 11.27 -14.48
N THR A 106 -12.55 11.54 -13.44
CA THR A 106 -13.50 12.66 -13.48
C THR A 106 -12.77 14.00 -13.49
N ARG A 107 -13.41 15.03 -14.01
CA ARG A 107 -12.83 16.39 -13.96
C ARG A 107 -12.52 16.79 -12.51
N GLU A 108 -13.43 16.50 -11.58
CA GLU A 108 -13.27 16.82 -10.16
C GLU A 108 -11.98 16.18 -9.59
N ALA A 109 -11.79 14.89 -9.74
CA ALA A 109 -10.61 14.18 -9.20
C ALA A 109 -9.31 14.62 -9.88
N LEU A 110 -9.35 14.87 -11.20
CA LEU A 110 -8.20 15.39 -11.95
C LEU A 110 -7.81 16.80 -11.46
N ASP A 111 -8.77 17.69 -11.27
CA ASP A 111 -8.51 19.03 -10.76
C ASP A 111 -7.98 18.98 -9.32
N MET A 112 -8.54 18.13 -8.46
CA MET A 112 -8.01 17.86 -7.12
C MET A 112 -6.57 17.39 -7.15
N ALA A 113 -6.25 16.42 -8.01
CA ALA A 113 -4.89 15.88 -8.14
C ALA A 113 -3.91 16.94 -8.68
N GLY A 114 -4.34 17.74 -9.62
CA GLY A 114 -3.54 18.84 -10.18
C GLY A 114 -3.25 19.95 -9.18
N ASP A 115 -4.20 20.27 -8.32
CA ASP A 115 -4.06 21.32 -7.29
C ASP A 115 -3.35 20.81 -6.01
N TYR A 116 -3.08 19.50 -5.94
CA TYR A 116 -2.43 18.92 -4.77
C TYR A 116 -1.01 19.48 -4.57
N GLY A 117 -0.73 19.94 -3.36
CA GLY A 117 0.54 20.55 -2.96
C GLY A 117 0.53 22.08 -2.98
N VAL A 118 -0.32 22.73 -3.79
CA VAL A 118 -0.32 24.19 -3.95
C VAL A 118 -0.57 24.91 -2.62
N ALA A 119 -1.51 24.42 -1.81
CA ALA A 119 -1.83 25.06 -0.53
C ALA A 119 -0.71 24.94 0.51
N GLU A 120 0.06 23.86 0.49
CA GLU A 120 1.11 23.58 1.48
C GLU A 120 2.49 24.07 1.02
N TYR A 121 2.82 23.87 -0.26
CA TYR A 121 4.15 24.14 -0.80
C TYR A 121 4.20 25.34 -1.75
N GLY A 122 3.04 25.85 -2.18
CA GLY A 122 2.96 26.90 -3.20
C GLY A 122 3.18 26.40 -4.63
N GLU A 123 3.31 25.08 -4.82
CA GLU A 123 3.63 24.43 -6.10
C GLU A 123 2.79 23.15 -6.28
N HIS A 124 2.52 22.82 -7.55
CA HIS A 124 1.86 21.57 -7.90
C HIS A 124 2.83 20.39 -7.74
N LEU A 125 2.45 19.35 -6.99
CA LEU A 125 3.24 18.13 -6.87
C LEU A 125 2.98 17.15 -8.00
N PHE A 126 1.82 17.27 -8.65
CA PHE A 126 1.41 16.49 -9.80
C PHE A 126 0.77 17.40 -10.85
N TYR A 127 0.92 17.02 -12.09
CA TYR A 127 0.31 17.69 -13.22
C TYR A 127 -0.60 16.73 -13.96
N VAL A 128 -1.78 17.19 -14.36
CA VAL A 128 -2.69 16.42 -15.21
C VAL A 128 -2.12 16.42 -16.63
N LYS A 129 -2.05 15.26 -17.28
CA LYS A 129 -1.62 15.19 -18.68
C LYS A 129 -2.63 15.87 -19.59
N ASP A 130 -2.16 16.55 -20.63
CA ASP A 130 -3.03 17.21 -21.60
C ASP A 130 -3.96 16.24 -22.34
N ASP A 131 -3.49 15.00 -22.52
CA ASP A 131 -4.21 13.90 -23.18
C ASP A 131 -4.84 12.91 -22.18
N ALA A 132 -4.93 13.27 -20.90
CA ALA A 132 -5.60 12.44 -19.91
C ALA A 132 -7.07 12.29 -20.28
N PRO A 133 -7.60 11.05 -20.37
CA PRO A 133 -9.01 10.88 -20.65
C PRO A 133 -9.87 11.39 -19.49
N VAL A 134 -11.02 11.97 -19.82
CA VAL A 134 -11.97 12.45 -18.81
C VAL A 134 -13.21 11.57 -18.85
N TYR A 135 -13.51 10.93 -17.74
CA TYR A 135 -14.73 10.14 -17.59
C TYR A 135 -15.92 11.06 -17.22
N THR A 136 -17.03 10.87 -17.94
CA THR A 136 -18.25 11.67 -17.74
C THR A 136 -19.51 10.81 -17.53
N GLY A 137 -19.32 9.48 -17.44
CA GLY A 137 -20.42 8.54 -17.18
C GLY A 137 -20.78 8.48 -15.69
N ASP A 138 -21.80 7.70 -15.39
CA ASP A 138 -22.23 7.43 -14.03
C ASP A 138 -21.29 6.45 -13.34
N ILE A 139 -21.01 6.68 -12.08
CA ILE A 139 -20.20 5.78 -11.24
C ILE A 139 -21.16 5.09 -10.28
N ALA A 140 -21.18 3.75 -10.36
CA ALA A 140 -22.02 2.93 -9.49
C ALA A 140 -21.53 3.00 -8.03
N PRO A 141 -22.45 3.14 -7.04
CA PRO A 141 -22.07 3.03 -5.63
C PRO A 141 -21.69 1.60 -5.28
N ALA A 142 -20.96 1.44 -4.18
CA ALA A 142 -20.56 0.14 -3.66
C ALA A 142 -21.77 -0.73 -3.28
N THR A 143 -21.65 -2.03 -3.52
CA THR A 143 -22.49 -3.07 -2.94
C THR A 143 -21.72 -3.84 -1.87
N GLU A 144 -22.35 -4.73 -1.13
CA GLU A 144 -21.64 -5.54 -0.12
C GLU A 144 -20.55 -6.43 -0.78
N GLU A 145 -20.74 -6.85 -2.03
CA GLU A 145 -19.81 -7.69 -2.78
C GLU A 145 -18.66 -6.89 -3.40
N THR A 146 -18.89 -5.60 -3.71
CA THR A 146 -17.91 -4.76 -4.42
C THR A 146 -17.23 -3.73 -3.54
N LYS A 147 -17.57 -3.67 -2.24
CA LYS A 147 -17.22 -2.62 -1.31
C LYS A 147 -15.72 -2.41 -1.12
N VAL A 148 -14.95 -3.49 -1.10
CA VAL A 148 -13.50 -3.42 -0.85
C VAL A 148 -12.76 -3.49 -2.17
N ILE A 149 -11.90 -2.50 -2.41
CA ILE A 149 -11.05 -2.38 -3.61
C ILE A 149 -9.60 -2.51 -3.16
N ARG A 150 -8.85 -3.44 -3.74
CA ARG A 150 -7.42 -3.63 -3.47
C ARG A 150 -6.60 -2.86 -4.50
N LEU A 151 -6.00 -1.75 -4.09
CA LEU A 151 -5.12 -0.93 -4.91
C LEU A 151 -3.66 -1.24 -4.59
N SER A 152 -2.90 -1.74 -5.58
CA SER A 152 -1.45 -1.87 -5.44
C SER A 152 -0.75 -0.69 -6.12
N THR A 153 0.17 -0.06 -5.40
CA THR A 153 0.85 1.14 -5.87
C THR A 153 2.31 1.19 -5.42
N THR A 154 3.02 2.25 -5.81
CA THR A 154 4.42 2.45 -5.41
C THR A 154 4.52 3.24 -4.11
N THR A 155 5.63 3.03 -3.37
CA THR A 155 5.95 3.80 -2.17
C THR A 155 5.95 5.30 -2.46
N SER A 156 6.51 5.73 -3.58
CA SER A 156 6.56 7.15 -3.94
C SER A 156 5.17 7.78 -4.14
N VAL A 157 4.21 7.05 -4.71
CA VAL A 157 2.82 7.52 -4.84
C VAL A 157 2.14 7.59 -3.48
N ASN A 158 2.30 6.55 -2.65
CA ASN A 158 1.69 6.52 -1.33
C ASN A 158 2.26 7.60 -0.41
N ASP A 159 3.59 7.71 -0.37
CA ASP A 159 4.30 8.60 0.56
C ASP A 159 4.20 10.09 0.14
N SER A 160 3.83 10.37 -1.11
CA SER A 160 3.49 11.73 -1.53
C SER A 160 2.24 12.29 -0.82
N GLY A 161 1.40 11.42 -0.24
CA GLY A 161 0.14 11.81 0.38
C GLY A 161 -1.04 11.99 -0.59
N LEU A 162 -0.81 11.91 -1.91
CA LEU A 162 -1.86 12.11 -2.93
C LEU A 162 -3.06 11.20 -2.71
N LEU A 163 -2.83 9.90 -2.47
CA LEU A 163 -3.93 8.95 -2.23
C LEU A 163 -4.68 9.25 -0.94
N GLY A 164 -3.98 9.66 0.12
CA GLY A 164 -4.60 10.09 1.37
C GLY A 164 -5.47 11.34 1.23
N TYR A 165 -5.21 12.16 0.22
CA TYR A 165 -6.01 13.34 -0.12
C TYR A 165 -7.22 12.99 -1.00
N LEU A 166 -7.05 12.13 -2.00
CA LEU A 166 -8.08 11.80 -2.97
C LEU A 166 -9.09 10.75 -2.46
N LEU A 167 -8.60 9.61 -1.94
CA LEU A 167 -9.45 8.46 -1.64
C LEU A 167 -10.59 8.72 -0.64
N PRO A 168 -10.43 9.53 0.42
CA PRO A 168 -11.55 9.83 1.33
C PRO A 168 -12.76 10.46 0.66
N VAL A 169 -12.56 11.23 -0.42
CA VAL A 169 -13.66 11.82 -1.20
C VAL A 169 -14.41 10.74 -1.96
N PHE A 170 -13.69 9.88 -2.65
CA PHE A 170 -14.27 8.73 -3.34
C PHE A 170 -15.03 7.79 -2.39
N GLU A 171 -14.39 7.39 -1.29
CA GLU A 171 -14.95 6.47 -0.32
C GLU A 171 -16.23 7.01 0.32
N SER A 172 -16.23 8.29 0.71
CA SER A 172 -17.42 8.92 1.30
C SER A 172 -18.55 9.12 0.31
N THR A 173 -18.24 9.34 -0.97
CA THR A 173 -19.24 9.61 -2.00
C THR A 173 -19.92 8.34 -2.49
N TYR A 174 -19.14 7.27 -2.70
CA TYR A 174 -19.62 6.05 -3.35
C TYR A 174 -19.72 4.84 -2.43
N GLY A 175 -19.27 4.96 -1.16
CA GLY A 175 -19.40 3.91 -0.15
C GLY A 175 -18.37 2.79 -0.26
N TYR A 176 -17.34 2.93 -1.08
CA TYR A 176 -16.22 1.98 -1.17
C TYR A 176 -15.25 2.12 0.00
N THR A 177 -14.39 1.13 0.14
CA THR A 177 -13.18 1.16 0.97
C THR A 177 -12.01 0.72 0.13
N VAL A 178 -10.96 1.54 0.04
CA VAL A 178 -9.78 1.25 -0.77
C VAL A 178 -8.63 0.80 0.12
N GLU A 179 -8.28 -0.48 0.00
CA GLU A 179 -7.11 -1.05 0.67
C GLU A 179 -5.86 -0.80 -0.18
N VAL A 180 -5.04 0.16 0.25
CA VAL A 180 -3.81 0.53 -0.46
C VAL A 180 -2.64 -0.32 0.01
N GLN A 181 -2.01 -1.03 -0.91
CA GLN A 181 -0.76 -1.74 -0.69
C GLN A 181 0.36 -1.03 -1.46
N SER A 182 1.35 -0.50 -0.75
CA SER A 182 2.47 0.21 -1.35
C SER A 182 3.77 -0.57 -1.24
N ALA A 183 4.53 -0.61 -2.33
CA ALA A 183 5.83 -1.26 -2.41
C ALA A 183 6.68 -0.63 -3.53
N GLY A 184 7.93 -1.09 -3.72
CA GLY A 184 8.66 -0.76 -4.95
C GLY A 184 7.92 -1.29 -6.20
N THR A 185 8.04 -0.61 -7.36
CA THR A 185 7.25 -0.85 -8.57
C THR A 185 7.13 -2.33 -8.96
N GLY A 186 8.24 -3.07 -8.97
CA GLY A 186 8.22 -4.50 -9.33
C GLY A 186 7.39 -5.34 -8.34
N LYS A 187 7.45 -5.04 -7.04
CA LYS A 187 6.64 -5.72 -6.03
C LYS A 187 5.17 -5.36 -6.13
N ALA A 188 4.85 -4.09 -6.43
CA ALA A 188 3.48 -3.64 -6.63
C ALA A 188 2.82 -4.35 -7.82
N ILE A 189 3.53 -4.47 -8.95
CA ILE A 189 3.06 -5.21 -10.13
C ILE A 189 2.93 -6.71 -9.83
N ASN A 190 3.90 -7.30 -9.12
CA ASN A 190 3.83 -8.71 -8.75
C ASN A 190 2.65 -9.02 -7.80
N ALA A 191 2.28 -8.08 -6.91
CA ALA A 191 1.09 -8.26 -6.09
C ALA A 191 -0.17 -8.46 -6.96
N ALA A 192 -0.31 -7.71 -8.04
CA ALA A 192 -1.40 -7.90 -9.01
C ALA A 192 -1.28 -9.24 -9.76
N LYS A 193 -0.06 -9.64 -10.18
CA LYS A 193 0.17 -10.93 -10.84
C LYS A 193 -0.12 -12.14 -9.94
N PHE A 194 -0.05 -11.95 -8.63
CA PHE A 194 -0.41 -12.96 -7.62
C PHE A 194 -1.91 -12.91 -7.23
N GLY A 195 -2.71 -12.05 -7.90
CA GLY A 195 -4.13 -11.91 -7.60
C GLY A 195 -4.45 -11.13 -6.31
N ASN A 196 -3.49 -10.36 -5.78
CA ASN A 196 -3.64 -9.59 -4.55
C ASN A 196 -4.05 -8.12 -4.78
N ALA A 197 -4.40 -7.75 -6.01
CA ALA A 197 -4.88 -6.41 -6.34
C ALA A 197 -5.99 -6.47 -7.39
N ASP A 198 -6.86 -5.47 -7.38
CA ASP A 198 -7.94 -5.29 -8.37
C ASP A 198 -7.55 -4.28 -9.45
N LEU A 199 -6.67 -3.34 -9.08
CA LEU A 199 -6.02 -2.40 -9.98
C LEU A 199 -4.64 -2.01 -9.45
N ILE A 200 -3.83 -1.46 -10.35
CA ILE A 200 -2.52 -0.89 -9.99
C ILE A 200 -2.41 0.57 -10.43
N LEU A 201 -1.69 1.38 -9.64
CA LEU A 201 -1.28 2.75 -9.97
C LEU A 201 0.24 2.83 -9.86
N VAL A 202 0.91 2.87 -10.98
CA VAL A 202 2.37 2.75 -11.08
C VAL A 202 2.94 3.77 -12.09
N HIS A 203 4.27 3.82 -12.20
CA HIS A 203 4.96 4.78 -13.04
C HIS A 203 6.23 4.19 -13.69
N SER A 204 6.12 2.99 -14.26
CA SER A 204 7.23 2.34 -14.99
C SER A 204 6.71 1.79 -16.31
N LYS A 205 6.82 2.61 -17.36
CA LYS A 205 6.25 2.29 -18.68
C LYS A 205 6.61 0.88 -19.16
N SER A 206 7.86 0.47 -19.08
CA SER A 206 8.29 -0.85 -19.56
C SER A 206 7.68 -2.02 -18.78
N GLN A 207 7.50 -1.86 -17.45
CA GLN A 207 6.86 -2.88 -16.62
C GLN A 207 5.34 -2.91 -16.80
N GLU A 208 4.73 -1.75 -17.07
CA GLU A 208 3.31 -1.63 -17.41
C GLU A 208 3.01 -2.29 -18.77
N GLU A 209 3.84 -2.02 -19.77
CA GLU A 209 3.73 -2.66 -21.10
C GLU A 209 3.87 -4.19 -20.99
N ALA A 210 4.83 -4.68 -20.21
CA ALA A 210 4.96 -6.12 -19.96
C ALA A 210 3.74 -6.70 -19.24
N PHE A 211 3.14 -5.98 -18.28
CA PHE A 211 1.93 -6.41 -17.58
C PHE A 211 0.73 -6.56 -18.54
N VAL A 212 0.61 -5.67 -19.52
CA VAL A 212 -0.40 -5.75 -20.59
C VAL A 212 -0.09 -6.92 -21.54
N GLU A 213 1.14 -7.02 -22.04
CA GLU A 213 1.55 -8.07 -22.98
C GLU A 213 1.39 -9.49 -22.40
N GLU A 214 1.57 -9.64 -21.10
CA GLU A 214 1.38 -10.90 -20.38
C GLU A 214 -0.10 -11.21 -20.08
N GLY A 215 -1.03 -10.33 -20.43
CA GLY A 215 -2.48 -10.53 -20.29
C GLY A 215 -3.04 -10.23 -18.90
N PHE A 216 -2.30 -9.54 -18.04
CA PHE A 216 -2.74 -9.18 -16.69
C PHE A 216 -3.62 -7.93 -16.63
N ALA A 217 -3.58 -7.08 -17.65
CA ALA A 217 -4.44 -5.91 -17.74
C ALA A 217 -5.68 -6.16 -18.56
N ARG A 218 -6.72 -5.37 -18.33
CA ARG A 218 -7.92 -5.31 -19.16
C ARG A 218 -8.29 -3.88 -19.49
N VAL A 219 -9.03 -3.71 -20.55
CA VAL A 219 -9.69 -2.44 -20.88
C VAL A 219 -10.82 -2.20 -19.87
N VAL A 220 -10.92 -0.98 -19.36
CA VAL A 220 -12.02 -0.52 -18.52
C VAL A 220 -13.10 0.08 -19.43
N ASP A 221 -14.37 -0.15 -19.11
CA ASP A 221 -15.47 0.38 -19.89
C ASP A 221 -15.39 1.92 -20.03
N GLY A 222 -15.62 2.41 -21.23
CA GLY A 222 -15.48 3.83 -21.57
C GLY A 222 -14.08 4.26 -22.02
N PHE A 223 -13.09 3.37 -22.02
CA PHE A 223 -11.73 3.63 -22.52
C PHE A 223 -11.34 2.65 -23.63
N GLU A 224 -10.28 2.99 -24.37
CA GLU A 224 -9.81 2.18 -25.51
C GLU A 224 -8.54 1.38 -25.22
N ALA A 225 -7.84 1.72 -24.13
CA ALA A 225 -6.55 1.13 -23.79
C ALA A 225 -6.53 0.60 -22.34
N GLU A 226 -5.74 -0.44 -22.13
CA GLU A 226 -5.52 -1.02 -20.79
C GLU A 226 -4.69 -0.12 -19.90
N ARG A 227 -3.79 0.68 -20.50
CA ARG A 227 -2.90 1.63 -19.80
C ARG A 227 -3.50 3.02 -19.87
N ILE A 228 -3.92 3.56 -18.75
CA ILE A 228 -4.52 4.89 -18.66
C ILE A 228 -3.56 5.81 -17.92
N SER A 229 -2.71 6.52 -18.66
CA SER A 229 -1.77 7.49 -18.10
C SER A 229 -2.49 8.84 -17.92
N PHE A 230 -2.50 9.40 -16.71
CA PHE A 230 -3.33 10.55 -16.39
C PHE A 230 -2.62 11.69 -15.66
N LEU A 231 -1.58 11.39 -14.88
CA LEU A 231 -0.77 12.36 -14.17
C LEU A 231 0.70 12.24 -14.54
N TYR A 232 1.46 13.30 -14.29
CA TYR A 232 2.91 13.27 -14.39
C TYR A 232 3.53 14.23 -13.36
N ASN A 233 4.81 14.01 -13.09
CA ASN A 233 5.73 14.99 -12.50
C ASN A 233 7.14 14.76 -13.04
N TYR A 234 8.11 15.49 -12.50
CA TYR A 234 9.49 15.33 -12.91
C TYR A 234 10.34 14.83 -11.73
N PHE A 235 11.27 13.94 -12.02
CA PHE A 235 12.38 13.70 -11.11
C PHE A 235 13.28 14.93 -11.10
N VAL A 236 13.95 15.15 -9.98
CA VAL A 236 14.96 16.20 -9.83
C VAL A 236 16.30 15.57 -9.52
N LEU A 237 17.36 16.17 -10.02
CA LEU A 237 18.72 15.82 -9.65
C LEU A 237 19.19 16.83 -8.60
N CYS A 238 19.47 16.33 -7.40
CA CYS A 238 20.02 17.12 -6.31
C CYS A 238 21.49 16.77 -6.07
N GLY A 239 22.26 17.73 -5.58
CA GLY A 239 23.64 17.55 -5.21
C GLY A 239 24.09 18.57 -4.15
N PRO A 240 25.34 18.45 -3.63
CA PRO A 240 25.88 19.46 -2.74
C PRO A 240 25.91 20.82 -3.43
N SER A 241 25.57 21.88 -2.66
CA SER A 241 25.64 23.26 -3.08
C SER A 241 27.09 23.76 -3.23
#